data_9831c964859a8b1436160680968946d9
#
_entry.id   9831c964859a8b1436160680968946d9
#
_cell.length_a   1.000
_cell.length_b   1.000
_cell.length_c   1.000
_cell.angle_alpha   90.00
_cell.angle_beta   90.00
_cell.angle_gamma   90.00
#
_symmetry.space_group_name_H-M   'P 1'
#
loop_
_entity.id
_entity.type
_entity.pdbx_description
1 polymer ?
#
loop_
_entity_poly.entity_id
_entity_poly.type
_entity_poly.pdbx_seq_one_letter_code
_entity_poly.pdbx_strand_id
1 'polypeptide(L)'
;LPNFHVLPIYGGQSYGPQLSALRRGVQVIVGTPGRVIDHLEKNSLDLSQLKTLVLDEADEMLRMGFIDDVESIIKKSPETRQVALFSATMPSAIKRIAQKYLKNPIEVQIESKTRTADNIRQRFWQVSGLHKLDALTRILEVEPFDAMIVFARTKLATDELAQKLKARGFSAAAINGDINQQQRERTIGQLKDGGIDILVATDVAARGLDVDRISHVVNYDVPYDTESYVHRIGRTGRAGRSG
;
A
#
# COMPACT_ATOMS: atom_id res chain seq x y z
N LEU A 1 16.13 19.87 -6.47
CA LEU A 1 16.85 20.23 -7.69
C LEU A 1 15.89 20.96 -8.62
N PRO A 2 16.19 22.19 -9.08
CA PRO A 2 15.37 22.86 -10.06
C PRO A 2 15.31 21.98 -11.33
N ASN A 3 14.12 21.87 -11.93
CA ASN A 3 13.84 21.07 -13.13
C ASN A 3 13.87 19.54 -12.96
N PHE A 4 13.73 19.02 -11.73
CA PHE A 4 13.61 17.59 -11.48
C PHE A 4 12.14 17.22 -11.31
N HIS A 5 11.63 16.41 -12.23
CA HIS A 5 10.22 16.01 -12.26
C HIS A 5 10.04 14.53 -11.94
N VAL A 6 9.16 14.26 -11.01
CA VAL A 6 8.70 12.92 -10.64
C VAL A 6 7.28 12.73 -11.15
N LEU A 7 7.04 11.67 -11.89
CA LEU A 7 5.72 11.34 -12.43
C LEU A 7 5.18 10.05 -11.82
N PRO A 8 4.07 10.10 -11.08
CA PRO A 8 3.35 8.90 -10.72
C PRO A 8 2.52 8.36 -11.90
N ILE A 9 2.65 7.05 -12.17
CA ILE A 9 1.91 6.34 -13.23
C ILE A 9 1.18 5.16 -12.60
N TYR A 10 -0.15 5.24 -12.50
CA TYR A 10 -0.95 4.18 -11.89
C TYR A 10 -2.33 4.05 -12.54
N GLY A 11 -2.96 2.89 -12.35
CA GLY A 11 -4.28 2.59 -12.89
C GLY A 11 -5.40 3.41 -12.24
N GLY A 12 -6.54 3.55 -12.93
CA GLY A 12 -7.70 4.31 -12.45
C GLY A 12 -7.59 5.83 -12.60
N GLN A 13 -6.40 6.36 -12.87
CA GLN A 13 -6.19 7.76 -13.21
C GLN A 13 -6.39 7.99 -14.72
N SER A 14 -6.86 9.18 -15.10
CA SER A 14 -7.00 9.52 -16.52
C SER A 14 -5.64 9.55 -17.24
N TYR A 15 -5.63 9.18 -18.51
CA TYR A 15 -4.41 9.09 -19.32
C TYR A 15 -3.81 10.46 -19.67
N GLY A 16 -4.65 11.47 -19.89
CA GLY A 16 -4.24 12.78 -20.38
C GLY A 16 -3.11 13.43 -19.59
N PRO A 17 -3.23 13.57 -18.26
CA PRO A 17 -2.17 14.14 -17.43
C PRO A 17 -0.85 13.37 -17.51
N GLN A 18 -0.91 12.02 -17.52
CA GLN A 18 0.28 11.18 -17.61
C GLN A 18 0.97 11.35 -18.98
N LEU A 19 0.22 11.31 -20.08
CA LEU A 19 0.74 11.56 -21.42
C LEU A 19 1.36 12.95 -21.58
N SER A 20 0.71 13.98 -21.04
CA SER A 20 1.22 15.34 -21.08
C SER A 20 2.55 15.48 -20.32
N ALA A 21 2.67 14.85 -19.17
CA ALA A 21 3.91 14.86 -18.38
C ALA A 21 5.04 14.07 -19.07
N LEU A 22 4.74 12.89 -19.62
CA LEU A 22 5.72 12.09 -20.38
C LEU A 22 6.27 12.83 -21.59
N ARG A 23 5.42 13.56 -22.33
CA ARG A 23 5.85 14.38 -23.49
C ARG A 23 6.77 15.54 -23.10
N ARG A 24 6.58 16.12 -21.92
CA ARG A 24 7.46 17.19 -21.39
C ARG A 24 8.81 16.67 -20.92
N GLY A 25 8.93 15.37 -20.70
CA GLY A 25 10.10 14.73 -20.12
C GLY A 25 10.06 14.72 -18.59
N VAL A 26 10.39 13.58 -18.03
CA VAL A 26 10.47 13.36 -16.57
C VAL A 26 11.72 12.56 -16.25
N GLN A 27 12.33 12.79 -15.10
CA GLN A 27 13.55 12.13 -14.68
C GLN A 27 13.29 10.88 -13.84
N VAL A 28 12.17 10.87 -13.10
CA VAL A 28 11.77 9.73 -12.27
C VAL A 28 10.31 9.39 -12.56
N ILE A 29 10.06 8.10 -12.75
CA ILE A 29 8.73 7.53 -12.85
C ILE A 29 8.52 6.60 -11.67
N VAL A 30 7.41 6.80 -10.96
CA VAL A 30 6.94 5.87 -9.93
C VAL A 30 5.66 5.24 -10.45
N GLY A 31 5.69 3.95 -10.72
CA GLY A 31 4.58 3.31 -11.43
C GLY A 31 4.14 1.97 -10.87
N THR A 32 2.85 1.67 -11.03
CA THR A 32 2.34 0.31 -10.88
C THR A 32 2.60 -0.50 -12.15
N PRO A 33 2.98 -1.79 -12.07
CA PRO A 33 3.42 -2.58 -13.21
C PRO A 33 2.46 -2.53 -14.41
N GLY A 34 1.18 -2.78 -14.20
CA GLY A 34 0.19 -2.82 -15.30
C GLY A 34 0.07 -1.49 -16.05
N ARG A 35 0.09 -0.32 -15.37
CA ARG A 35 0.02 0.97 -16.05
C ARG A 35 1.33 1.32 -16.77
N VAL A 36 2.47 0.90 -16.23
CA VAL A 36 3.78 1.04 -16.91
C VAL A 36 3.79 0.25 -18.21
N ILE A 37 3.33 -1.01 -18.19
CA ILE A 37 3.23 -1.85 -19.39
C ILE A 37 2.29 -1.23 -20.43
N ASP A 38 1.14 -0.74 -20.02
CA ASP A 38 0.18 -0.09 -20.90
C ASP A 38 0.79 1.13 -21.62
N HIS A 39 1.59 1.95 -20.94
CA HIS A 39 2.34 3.03 -21.56
C HIS A 39 3.45 2.55 -22.50
N LEU A 40 4.13 1.43 -22.16
CA LEU A 40 5.15 0.83 -23.02
C LEU A 40 4.53 0.25 -24.30
N GLU A 41 3.40 -0.43 -24.20
CA GLU A 41 2.67 -1.00 -25.35
C GLU A 41 2.14 0.08 -26.29
N LYS A 42 1.72 1.21 -25.74
CA LYS A 42 1.25 2.38 -26.53
C LYS A 42 2.38 3.29 -27.01
N ASN A 43 3.64 2.90 -26.80
CA ASN A 43 4.82 3.71 -27.13
C ASN A 43 4.77 5.15 -26.56
N SER A 44 4.07 5.35 -25.48
CA SER A 44 4.02 6.64 -24.76
C SER A 44 5.07 6.77 -23.68
N LEU A 45 5.72 5.67 -23.30
CA LEU A 45 6.88 5.58 -22.41
C LEU A 45 8.00 4.83 -23.14
N ASP A 46 9.19 5.40 -23.14
CA ASP A 46 10.42 4.79 -23.64
C ASP A 46 11.39 4.58 -22.46
N LEU A 47 11.82 3.35 -22.27
CA LEU A 47 12.84 2.97 -21.25
C LEU A 47 14.22 2.77 -21.83
N SER A 48 14.46 3.06 -23.12
CA SER A 48 15.76 2.80 -23.79
C SER A 48 16.95 3.49 -23.12
N GLN A 49 16.73 4.57 -22.41
CA GLN A 49 17.75 5.35 -21.69
C GLN A 49 17.68 5.17 -20.17
N LEU A 50 16.96 4.16 -19.68
CA LEU A 50 16.80 3.92 -18.25
C LEU A 50 18.15 3.55 -17.62
N LYS A 51 18.56 4.29 -16.59
CA LYS A 51 19.79 4.06 -15.85
C LYS A 51 19.60 3.22 -14.60
N THR A 52 18.46 3.39 -13.93
CA THR A 52 18.17 2.70 -12.66
C THR A 52 16.73 2.22 -12.65
N LEU A 53 16.53 0.96 -12.32
CA LEU A 53 15.22 0.36 -12.06
C LEU A 53 15.14 -0.03 -10.59
N VAL A 54 14.14 0.45 -9.90
CA VAL A 54 13.86 0.08 -8.52
C VAL A 54 12.59 -0.78 -8.48
N LEU A 55 12.71 -1.96 -7.89
CA LEU A 55 11.59 -2.85 -7.58
C LEU A 55 11.35 -2.74 -6.08
N ASP A 56 10.29 -2.05 -5.69
CA ASP A 56 9.93 -1.85 -4.29
C ASP A 56 8.70 -2.69 -3.93
N GLU A 57 8.63 -3.14 -2.68
CA GLU A 57 7.60 -4.07 -2.20
C GLU A 57 7.47 -5.32 -3.10
N ALA A 58 8.61 -5.96 -3.45
CA ALA A 58 8.63 -7.05 -4.42
C ALA A 58 7.79 -8.27 -4.00
N ASP A 59 7.73 -8.58 -2.71
CA ASP A 59 6.86 -9.61 -2.14
C ASP A 59 5.37 -9.28 -2.32
N GLU A 60 4.98 -8.04 -2.18
CA GLU A 60 3.61 -7.60 -2.45
C GLU A 60 3.26 -7.67 -3.94
N MET A 61 4.20 -7.30 -4.83
CA MET A 61 4.00 -7.48 -6.27
C MET A 61 3.81 -8.96 -6.65
N LEU A 62 4.53 -9.87 -5.97
CA LEU A 62 4.34 -11.31 -6.13
C LEU A 62 2.94 -11.76 -5.71
N ARG A 63 2.48 -11.32 -4.53
CA ARG A 63 1.13 -11.64 -4.02
C ARG A 63 0.02 -11.14 -4.93
N MET A 64 0.24 -10.00 -5.57
CA MET A 64 -0.71 -9.41 -6.53
C MET A 64 -0.66 -10.07 -7.91
N GLY A 65 0.25 -11.03 -8.16
CA GLY A 65 0.42 -11.69 -9.44
C GLY A 65 1.14 -10.86 -10.50
N PHE A 66 1.86 -9.79 -10.12
CA PHE A 66 2.55 -8.88 -11.05
C PHE A 66 3.96 -9.34 -11.47
N ILE A 67 4.36 -10.57 -11.14
CA ILE A 67 5.72 -11.03 -11.43
C ILE A 67 6.02 -11.06 -12.92
N ASP A 68 5.10 -11.54 -13.74
CA ASP A 68 5.28 -11.55 -15.21
C ASP A 68 5.33 -10.14 -15.77
N ASP A 69 4.53 -9.23 -15.23
CA ASP A 69 4.54 -7.82 -15.58
C ASP A 69 5.89 -7.16 -15.26
N VAL A 70 6.42 -7.42 -14.06
CA VAL A 70 7.73 -6.94 -13.64
C VAL A 70 8.83 -7.48 -14.55
N GLU A 71 8.82 -8.78 -14.86
CA GLU A 71 9.77 -9.37 -15.80
C GLU A 71 9.68 -8.75 -17.20
N SER A 72 8.48 -8.44 -17.67
CA SER A 72 8.26 -7.77 -18.95
C SER A 72 8.89 -6.36 -18.98
N ILE A 73 8.72 -5.58 -17.90
CA ILE A 73 9.35 -4.26 -17.78
C ILE A 73 10.87 -4.37 -17.76
N ILE A 74 11.41 -5.32 -17.00
CA ILE A 74 12.85 -5.58 -16.93
C ILE A 74 13.41 -5.89 -18.32
N LYS A 75 12.77 -6.76 -19.09
CA LYS A 75 13.20 -7.13 -20.44
C LYS A 75 13.16 -5.97 -21.45
N LYS A 76 12.27 -5.01 -21.27
CA LYS A 76 12.14 -3.82 -22.12
C LYS A 76 13.10 -2.68 -21.73
N SER A 77 13.87 -2.84 -20.69
CA SER A 77 14.85 -1.86 -20.22
C SER A 77 16.29 -2.26 -20.56
N PRO A 78 17.25 -1.32 -20.73
CA PRO A 78 18.63 -1.62 -21.14
C PRO A 78 19.31 -2.59 -20.19
N GLU A 79 20.17 -3.47 -20.72
CA GLU A 79 20.97 -4.38 -19.88
C GLU A 79 21.99 -3.69 -18.99
N THR A 80 22.39 -2.46 -19.37
CA THR A 80 23.35 -1.63 -18.64
C THR A 80 22.76 -0.96 -17.41
N ARG A 81 21.43 -1.03 -17.21
CA ARG A 81 20.77 -0.43 -16.05
C ARG A 81 21.27 -1.05 -14.74
N GLN A 82 21.29 -0.26 -13.70
CA GLN A 82 21.33 -0.75 -12.32
C GLN A 82 19.94 -1.22 -11.89
N VAL A 83 19.87 -2.34 -11.17
CA VAL A 83 18.62 -2.82 -10.56
C VAL A 83 18.78 -2.82 -9.05
N ALA A 84 17.83 -2.22 -8.34
CA ALA A 84 17.69 -2.31 -6.90
C ALA A 84 16.36 -2.99 -6.57
N LEU A 85 16.38 -3.99 -5.67
CA LEU A 85 15.22 -4.73 -5.24
C LEU A 85 15.04 -4.57 -3.73
N PHE A 86 13.87 -4.10 -3.33
CA PHE A 86 13.46 -3.97 -1.93
C PHE A 86 12.26 -4.86 -1.65
N SER A 87 12.33 -5.59 -0.55
CA SER A 87 11.27 -6.52 -0.14
C SER A 87 11.33 -6.75 1.36
N ALA A 88 10.19 -6.81 2.01
CA ALA A 88 10.12 -7.14 3.43
C ALA A 88 10.39 -8.63 3.67
N THR A 89 10.02 -9.49 2.72
CA THR A 89 10.26 -10.93 2.75
C THR A 89 10.95 -11.37 1.46
N MET A 90 11.63 -12.53 1.50
CA MET A 90 12.39 -13.05 0.37
C MET A 90 11.93 -14.46 -0.02
N PRO A 91 10.69 -14.63 -0.52
CA PRO A 91 10.22 -15.94 -1.01
C PRO A 91 11.04 -16.40 -2.22
N SER A 92 10.98 -17.70 -2.52
CA SER A 92 11.76 -18.34 -3.59
C SER A 92 11.59 -17.69 -4.96
N ALA A 93 10.40 -17.20 -5.28
CA ALA A 93 10.13 -16.51 -6.54
C ALA A 93 10.88 -15.16 -6.63
N ILE A 94 10.95 -14.40 -5.55
CA ILE A 94 11.69 -13.13 -5.49
C ILE A 94 13.20 -13.40 -5.52
N LYS A 95 13.69 -14.42 -4.81
CA LYS A 95 15.10 -14.84 -4.91
C LYS A 95 15.49 -15.19 -6.35
N ARG A 96 14.62 -15.87 -7.09
CA ARG A 96 14.84 -16.21 -8.51
C ARG A 96 14.94 -14.95 -9.37
N ILE A 97 14.09 -13.94 -9.15
CA ILE A 97 14.16 -12.67 -9.87
C ILE A 97 15.46 -11.94 -9.54
N ALA A 98 15.83 -11.86 -8.26
CA ALA A 98 17.08 -11.27 -7.83
C ALA A 98 18.29 -11.95 -8.50
N GLN A 99 18.37 -13.27 -8.46
CA GLN A 99 19.44 -14.04 -9.08
C GLN A 99 19.51 -13.87 -10.62
N LYS A 100 18.36 -13.74 -11.27
CA LYS A 100 18.29 -13.63 -12.73
C LYS A 100 18.64 -12.24 -13.26
N TYR A 101 18.28 -11.19 -12.54
CA TYR A 101 18.30 -9.83 -13.08
C TYR A 101 19.26 -8.87 -12.37
N LEU A 102 19.72 -9.18 -11.15
CA LEU A 102 20.71 -8.38 -10.46
C LEU A 102 22.12 -8.89 -10.82
N LYS A 103 23.01 -7.98 -11.18
CA LYS A 103 24.40 -8.28 -11.52
C LYS A 103 25.29 -7.98 -10.31
N ASN A 104 25.89 -9.00 -9.71
CA ASN A 104 26.75 -8.89 -8.52
C ASN A 104 26.09 -8.02 -7.41
N PRO A 105 24.88 -8.36 -6.95
CA PRO A 105 24.17 -7.53 -5.99
C PRO A 105 24.90 -7.51 -4.64
N ILE A 106 24.86 -6.35 -4.00
CA ILE A 106 25.17 -6.21 -2.58
C ILE A 106 23.87 -6.49 -1.83
N GLU A 107 23.88 -7.49 -0.96
CA GLU A 107 22.74 -7.77 -0.10
C GLU A 107 22.88 -6.98 1.20
N VAL A 108 21.86 -6.18 1.50
CA VAL A 108 21.74 -5.46 2.76
C VAL A 108 20.50 -5.99 3.47
N GLN A 109 20.74 -6.71 4.56
CA GLN A 109 19.67 -7.25 5.40
C GLN A 109 19.58 -6.45 6.70
N ILE A 110 18.39 -5.94 7.00
CA ILE A 110 18.10 -5.33 8.29
C ILE A 110 17.57 -6.44 9.19
N GLU A 111 18.39 -6.88 10.14
CA GLU A 111 17.96 -7.83 11.16
C GLU A 111 17.04 -7.11 12.14
N SER A 112 15.75 -7.43 12.10
CA SER A 112 14.82 -7.03 13.15
C SER A 112 14.75 -8.16 14.17
N LYS A 113 15.05 -7.84 15.44
CA LYS A 113 14.90 -8.80 16.57
C LYS A 113 13.44 -9.21 16.77
N THR A 114 12.51 -8.40 16.31
CA THR A 114 11.07 -8.64 16.37
C THR A 114 10.44 -8.41 14.99
N ARG A 115 9.45 -9.20 14.63
CA ARG A 115 8.67 -9.02 13.38
C ARG A 115 7.77 -7.79 13.42
N THR A 116 7.61 -7.19 14.58
CA THR A 116 6.77 -6.01 14.80
C THR A 116 7.62 -4.87 15.33
N ALA A 117 7.28 -3.64 14.99
CA ALA A 117 7.98 -2.47 15.50
C ALA A 117 7.75 -2.33 17.03
N ASP A 118 8.82 -2.09 17.78
CA ASP A 118 8.80 -2.00 19.25
C ASP A 118 7.93 -0.83 19.77
N ASN A 119 7.65 0.14 18.92
CA ASN A 119 6.79 1.30 19.22
C ASN A 119 5.29 1.04 19.00
N ILE A 120 4.89 -0.17 18.63
CA ILE A 120 3.48 -0.54 18.44
C ILE A 120 3.00 -1.40 19.61
N ARG A 121 2.09 -0.85 20.42
CA ARG A 121 1.46 -1.59 21.53
C ARG A 121 0.35 -2.47 20.97
N GLN A 122 0.47 -3.80 21.14
CA GLN A 122 -0.50 -4.76 20.64
C GLN A 122 -1.38 -5.27 21.80
N ARG A 123 -2.69 -5.28 21.53
CA ARG A 123 -3.70 -5.80 22.46
C ARG A 123 -4.70 -6.66 21.70
N PHE A 124 -5.34 -7.61 22.34
CA PHE A 124 -6.43 -8.37 21.77
C PHE A 124 -7.59 -8.46 22.76
N TRP A 125 -8.78 -8.59 22.21
CA TRP A 125 -10.00 -8.81 22.96
C TRP A 125 -10.72 -10.01 22.38
N GLN A 126 -10.98 -11.03 23.20
CA GLN A 126 -11.70 -12.21 22.77
C GLN A 126 -13.21 -11.93 22.81
N VAL A 127 -13.84 -11.91 21.66
CA VAL A 127 -15.26 -11.56 21.48
C VAL A 127 -15.95 -12.63 20.64
N SER A 128 -17.17 -13.02 20.99
CA SER A 128 -17.98 -13.85 20.11
C SER A 128 -18.42 -13.06 18.85
N GLY A 129 -18.58 -13.76 17.71
CA GLY A 129 -18.84 -13.11 16.43
C GLY A 129 -20.04 -12.15 16.38
N LEU A 130 -21.07 -12.42 17.17
CA LEU A 130 -22.28 -11.58 17.25
C LEU A 130 -22.04 -10.22 17.92
N HIS A 131 -21.00 -10.10 18.75
CA HIS A 131 -20.74 -8.88 19.54
C HIS A 131 -19.53 -8.09 19.04
N LYS A 132 -18.95 -8.42 17.90
CA LYS A 132 -17.77 -7.72 17.37
C LYS A 132 -17.99 -6.23 17.17
N LEU A 133 -19.16 -5.85 16.64
CA LEU A 133 -19.49 -4.44 16.42
C LEU A 133 -19.63 -3.68 17.73
N ASP A 134 -20.27 -4.29 18.74
CA ASP A 134 -20.46 -3.65 20.05
C ASP A 134 -19.10 -3.50 20.78
N ALA A 135 -18.26 -4.52 20.70
CA ALA A 135 -16.89 -4.45 21.22
C ALA A 135 -16.07 -3.32 20.54
N LEU A 136 -16.13 -3.22 19.21
CA LEU A 136 -15.48 -2.14 18.48
C LEU A 136 -16.02 -0.78 18.93
N THR A 137 -17.35 -0.63 19.05
CA THR A 137 -17.95 0.63 19.48
C THR A 137 -17.46 1.04 20.88
N ARG A 138 -17.35 0.08 21.81
CA ARG A 138 -16.80 0.35 23.16
C ARG A 138 -15.34 0.78 23.13
N ILE A 139 -14.52 0.20 22.25
CA ILE A 139 -13.14 0.64 22.06
C ILE A 139 -13.13 2.09 21.57
N LEU A 140 -13.94 2.42 20.55
CA LEU A 140 -14.02 3.77 19.97
C LEU A 140 -14.53 4.83 20.96
N GLU A 141 -15.35 4.45 21.95
CA GLU A 141 -15.85 5.35 23.00
C GLU A 141 -14.80 5.64 24.08
N VAL A 142 -13.85 4.75 24.30
CA VAL A 142 -12.93 4.80 25.47
C VAL A 142 -11.50 5.15 25.08
N GLU A 143 -11.03 4.67 23.91
CA GLU A 143 -9.65 4.91 23.47
C GLU A 143 -9.54 6.27 22.79
N PRO A 144 -8.66 7.15 23.25
CA PRO A 144 -8.35 8.37 22.52
C PRO A 144 -7.53 8.03 21.28
N PHE A 145 -7.97 8.44 20.11
CA PHE A 145 -7.24 8.23 18.85
C PHE A 145 -7.35 9.45 17.94
N ASP A 146 -6.33 9.66 17.11
CA ASP A 146 -6.32 10.72 16.10
C ASP A 146 -7.01 10.25 14.83
N ALA A 147 -6.56 9.11 14.30
CA ALA A 147 -7.23 8.38 13.24
C ALA A 147 -7.04 6.87 13.44
N MET A 148 -7.98 6.10 12.93
CA MET A 148 -8.00 4.65 13.06
C MET A 148 -8.25 3.98 11.71
N ILE A 149 -7.51 2.91 11.42
CA ILE A 149 -7.82 2.01 10.32
C ILE A 149 -8.38 0.70 10.89
N VAL A 150 -9.52 0.28 10.35
CA VAL A 150 -10.22 -0.95 10.74
C VAL A 150 -10.19 -1.92 9.57
N PHE A 151 -9.56 -3.07 9.74
CA PHE A 151 -9.45 -4.08 8.70
C PHE A 151 -10.62 -5.06 8.76
N ALA A 152 -11.37 -5.14 7.66
CA ALA A 152 -12.41 -6.14 7.42
C ALA A 152 -12.04 -7.03 6.21
N ARG A 153 -12.54 -8.27 6.20
CA ARG A 153 -12.10 -9.31 5.28
C ARG A 153 -12.60 -9.10 3.85
N THR A 154 -13.83 -8.65 3.68
CA THR A 154 -14.47 -8.52 2.37
C THR A 154 -14.88 -7.09 2.07
N LYS A 155 -15.05 -6.78 0.78
CA LYS A 155 -15.54 -5.48 0.31
C LYS A 155 -16.89 -5.15 0.95
N LEU A 156 -17.84 -6.09 0.91
CA LEU A 156 -19.17 -5.92 1.51
C LEU A 156 -19.08 -5.63 3.01
N ALA A 157 -18.24 -6.37 3.74
CA ALA A 157 -18.05 -6.13 5.17
C ALA A 157 -17.47 -4.75 5.47
N THR A 158 -16.61 -4.18 4.59
CA THR A 158 -16.11 -2.81 4.79
C THR A 158 -17.21 -1.78 4.67
N ASP A 159 -18.08 -1.91 3.66
CA ASP A 159 -19.19 -0.98 3.44
C ASP A 159 -20.22 -1.06 4.57
N GLU A 160 -20.63 -2.27 4.94
CA GLU A 160 -21.58 -2.50 6.05
C GLU A 160 -21.05 -1.97 7.38
N LEU A 161 -19.78 -2.24 7.69
CA LEU A 161 -19.17 -1.79 8.94
C LEU A 161 -19.07 -0.26 8.98
N ALA A 162 -18.65 0.39 7.90
CA ALA A 162 -18.59 1.84 7.82
C ALA A 162 -19.97 2.47 7.98
N GLN A 163 -21.01 1.90 7.37
CA GLN A 163 -22.38 2.36 7.53
C GLN A 163 -22.89 2.21 8.98
N LYS A 164 -22.61 1.07 9.62
CA LYS A 164 -22.98 0.81 11.01
C LYS A 164 -22.28 1.76 11.98
N LEU A 165 -21.00 2.08 11.73
CA LEU A 165 -20.26 3.07 12.52
C LEU A 165 -20.83 4.48 12.34
N LYS A 166 -21.16 4.88 11.12
CA LYS A 166 -21.83 6.16 10.86
C LYS A 166 -23.17 6.27 11.58
N ALA A 167 -23.99 5.21 11.54
CA ALA A 167 -25.27 5.17 12.22
C ALA A 167 -25.15 5.31 13.75
N ARG A 168 -23.96 4.99 14.30
CA ARG A 168 -23.64 5.17 15.72
C ARG A 168 -22.94 6.51 16.02
N GLY A 169 -22.85 7.41 15.04
CA GLY A 169 -22.32 8.76 15.21
C GLY A 169 -20.80 8.90 14.97
N PHE A 170 -20.11 7.85 14.50
CA PHE A 170 -18.69 7.92 14.20
C PHE A 170 -18.42 8.44 12.79
N SER A 171 -17.37 9.24 12.64
CA SER A 171 -16.89 9.72 11.34
C SER A 171 -16.08 8.63 10.63
N ALA A 172 -16.77 7.78 9.84
CA ALA A 172 -16.20 6.61 9.21
C ALA A 172 -16.41 6.60 7.69
N ALA A 173 -15.48 6.01 6.94
CA ALA A 173 -15.64 5.72 5.52
C ALA A 173 -15.01 4.38 5.15
N ALA A 174 -15.51 3.73 4.09
CA ALA A 174 -14.93 2.51 3.56
C ALA A 174 -14.03 2.77 2.36
N ILE A 175 -12.95 1.99 2.24
CA ILE A 175 -12.20 1.82 1.00
C ILE A 175 -12.06 0.34 0.67
N ASN A 176 -12.40 -0.02 -0.55
CA ASN A 176 -12.27 -1.38 -1.07
C ASN A 176 -12.03 -1.34 -2.58
N GLY A 177 -11.93 -2.50 -3.23
CA GLY A 177 -11.62 -2.59 -4.65
C GLY A 177 -12.75 -2.12 -5.59
N ASP A 178 -13.93 -1.82 -5.10
CA ASP A 178 -15.07 -1.39 -5.92
C ASP A 178 -15.17 0.12 -6.06
N ILE A 179 -14.51 0.89 -5.20
CA ILE A 179 -14.45 2.34 -5.34
C ILE A 179 -13.46 2.74 -6.41
N ASN A 180 -13.80 3.78 -7.19
CA ASN A 180 -12.89 4.30 -8.20
C ASN A 180 -11.73 5.07 -7.55
N GLN A 181 -10.66 5.31 -8.33
CA GLN A 181 -9.44 5.93 -7.82
C GLN A 181 -9.67 7.35 -7.28
N GLN A 182 -10.52 8.14 -7.93
CA GLN A 182 -10.84 9.49 -7.47
C GLN A 182 -11.54 9.49 -6.10
N GLN A 183 -12.48 8.57 -5.91
CA GLN A 183 -13.16 8.37 -4.63
C GLN A 183 -12.17 7.92 -3.53
N ARG A 184 -11.26 6.99 -3.89
CA ARG A 184 -10.20 6.53 -2.98
C ARG A 184 -9.30 7.69 -2.54
N GLU A 185 -8.80 8.49 -3.47
CA GLU A 185 -7.95 9.66 -3.19
C GLU A 185 -8.67 10.68 -2.31
N ARG A 186 -9.95 10.96 -2.60
CA ARG A 186 -10.77 11.85 -1.79
C ARG A 186 -10.92 11.33 -0.35
N THR A 187 -11.23 10.06 -0.17
CA THR A 187 -11.41 9.45 1.15
C THR A 187 -10.12 9.46 1.96
N ILE A 188 -8.98 9.16 1.31
CA ILE A 188 -7.65 9.23 1.94
C ILE A 188 -7.31 10.69 2.31
N GLY A 189 -7.62 11.65 1.45
CA GLY A 189 -7.48 13.08 1.75
C GLY A 189 -8.27 13.46 2.99
N GLN A 190 -9.55 13.10 3.07
CA GLN A 190 -10.38 13.33 4.23
C GLN A 190 -9.81 12.70 5.52
N LEU A 191 -9.20 11.52 5.44
CA LEU A 191 -8.54 10.91 6.60
C LEU A 191 -7.29 11.71 7.01
N LYS A 192 -6.51 12.21 6.07
CA LYS A 192 -5.33 13.04 6.34
C LYS A 192 -5.71 14.37 6.99
N ASP A 193 -6.75 15.00 6.50
CA ASP A 193 -7.17 16.34 6.90
C ASP A 193 -8.14 16.36 8.11
N GLY A 194 -8.53 15.19 8.63
CA GLY A 194 -9.45 15.06 9.75
C GLY A 194 -10.93 15.20 9.39
N GLY A 195 -11.28 15.14 8.10
CA GLY A 195 -12.68 15.08 7.65
C GLY A 195 -13.36 13.74 7.99
N ILE A 196 -12.58 12.68 8.14
CA ILE A 196 -12.99 11.41 8.74
C ILE A 196 -11.91 10.93 9.71
N ASP A 197 -12.32 10.18 10.73
CA ASP A 197 -11.41 9.65 11.75
C ASP A 197 -11.22 8.13 11.66
N ILE A 198 -12.17 7.42 11.03
CA ILE A 198 -12.14 5.97 10.91
C ILE A 198 -12.20 5.56 9.45
N LEU A 199 -11.18 4.82 9.02
CA LEU A 199 -11.14 4.19 7.71
C LEU A 199 -11.37 2.70 7.83
N VAL A 200 -12.41 2.16 7.21
CA VAL A 200 -12.64 0.72 7.12
C VAL A 200 -12.12 0.21 5.79
N ALA A 201 -11.21 -0.76 5.80
CA ALA A 201 -10.50 -1.16 4.60
C ALA A 201 -10.30 -2.68 4.49
N THR A 202 -10.19 -3.18 3.25
CA THR A 202 -9.59 -4.49 2.97
C THR A 202 -8.07 -4.38 2.88
N ASP A 203 -7.34 -5.49 3.01
CA ASP A 203 -5.88 -5.51 2.86
C ASP A 203 -5.42 -4.88 1.54
N VAL A 204 -6.05 -5.27 0.44
CA VAL A 204 -5.71 -4.76 -0.90
C VAL A 204 -5.93 -3.25 -0.99
N ALA A 205 -7.02 -2.75 -0.44
CA ALA A 205 -7.34 -1.33 -0.49
C ALA A 205 -6.45 -0.48 0.43
N ALA A 206 -5.94 -1.05 1.52
CA ALA A 206 -5.05 -0.36 2.46
C ALA A 206 -3.57 -0.37 2.02
N ARG A 207 -3.21 -1.10 0.96
CA ARG A 207 -1.83 -1.12 0.46
C ARG A 207 -1.38 0.27 0.01
N GLY A 208 -0.11 0.57 0.30
CA GLY A 208 0.46 1.88 -0.02
C GLY A 208 -0.15 3.05 0.74
N LEU A 209 -1.07 2.79 1.70
CA LEU A 209 -1.63 3.84 2.52
C LEU A 209 -0.55 4.40 3.45
N ASP A 210 -0.26 5.69 3.28
CA ASP A 210 0.67 6.44 4.09
C ASP A 210 -0.03 7.68 4.65
N VAL A 211 -0.47 7.55 5.91
CA VAL A 211 -1.19 8.59 6.64
C VAL A 211 -0.63 8.64 8.05
N ASP A 212 0.21 9.63 8.33
CA ASP A 212 0.90 9.81 9.62
C ASP A 212 -0.05 9.96 10.80
N ARG A 213 -1.27 10.40 10.53
CA ARG A 213 -2.31 10.60 11.52
C ARG A 213 -2.87 9.29 12.10
N ILE A 214 -2.64 8.13 11.45
CA ILE A 214 -3.14 6.85 11.94
C ILE A 214 -2.41 6.47 13.22
N SER A 215 -3.09 6.63 14.35
CA SER A 215 -2.62 6.25 15.67
C SER A 215 -3.00 4.82 16.05
N HIS A 216 -4.07 4.26 15.47
CA HIS A 216 -4.59 2.95 15.82
C HIS A 216 -4.91 2.09 14.60
N VAL A 217 -4.65 0.80 14.73
CA VAL A 217 -5.05 -0.24 13.79
C VAL A 217 -5.91 -1.26 14.51
N VAL A 218 -7.09 -1.55 13.96
CA VAL A 218 -7.98 -2.60 14.46
C VAL A 218 -8.11 -3.71 13.44
N ASN A 219 -7.73 -4.92 13.81
CA ASN A 219 -8.04 -6.12 13.05
C ASN A 219 -9.44 -6.61 13.45
N TYR A 220 -10.49 -6.00 12.86
CA TYR A 220 -11.88 -6.43 13.07
C TYR A 220 -12.07 -7.88 12.61
N ASP A 221 -11.43 -8.22 11.49
CA ASP A 221 -11.20 -9.60 11.09
C ASP A 221 -9.70 -9.86 11.11
N VAL A 222 -9.28 -10.78 11.96
CA VAL A 222 -7.86 -11.19 12.08
C VAL A 222 -7.41 -11.82 10.76
N PRO A 223 -6.24 -11.45 10.22
CA PRO A 223 -5.71 -12.06 9.00
C PRO A 223 -5.29 -13.52 9.25
N TYR A 224 -5.22 -14.30 8.19
CA TYR A 224 -4.86 -15.73 8.29
C TYR A 224 -3.36 -15.96 8.48
N ASP A 225 -2.53 -15.02 8.05
CA ASP A 225 -1.08 -15.13 8.08
C ASP A 225 -0.42 -13.99 8.84
N THR A 226 0.73 -14.29 9.42
CA THR A 226 1.50 -13.34 10.25
C THR A 226 1.99 -12.15 9.44
N GLU A 227 2.31 -12.35 8.16
CA GLU A 227 2.85 -11.30 7.32
C GLU A 227 1.80 -10.22 7.04
N SER A 228 0.57 -10.63 6.67
CA SER A 228 -0.56 -9.70 6.55
C SER A 228 -0.82 -8.96 7.86
N TYR A 229 -0.69 -9.63 9.01
CA TYR A 229 -0.82 -8.99 10.31
C TYR A 229 0.23 -7.88 10.51
N VAL A 230 1.49 -8.16 10.23
CA VAL A 230 2.59 -7.19 10.35
C VAL A 230 2.39 -6.00 9.41
N HIS A 231 1.99 -6.25 8.17
CA HIS A 231 1.69 -5.21 7.18
C HIS A 231 0.52 -4.31 7.62
N ARG A 232 -0.51 -4.87 8.27
CA ARG A 232 -1.63 -4.10 8.80
C ARG A 232 -1.21 -3.20 9.95
N ILE A 233 -0.56 -3.74 10.97
CA ILE A 233 -0.15 -2.94 12.13
C ILE A 233 0.90 -1.89 11.75
N GLY A 234 1.71 -2.14 10.73
CA GLY A 234 2.65 -1.17 10.16
C GLY A 234 1.98 0.04 9.46
N ARG A 235 0.66 0.17 9.51
CA ARG A 235 -0.04 1.41 9.12
C ARG A 235 -0.01 2.47 10.23
N THR A 236 0.32 2.10 11.45
CA THR A 236 0.57 3.01 12.58
C THR A 236 2.04 2.95 13.03
N GLY A 237 2.43 3.72 14.03
CA GLY A 237 3.79 3.73 14.55
C GLY A 237 4.84 4.27 13.58
N ARG A 238 4.45 5.11 12.63
CA ARG A 238 5.33 5.68 11.60
C ARG A 238 5.96 6.98 12.04
N ALA A 239 7.07 7.35 11.39
CA ALA A 239 7.78 8.61 11.63
C ALA A 239 8.16 8.85 13.10
N GLY A 240 8.51 7.78 13.84
CA GLY A 240 8.90 7.85 15.26
C GLY A 240 7.75 8.00 16.25
N ARG A 241 6.50 7.92 15.79
CA ARG A 241 5.32 7.91 16.67
C ARG A 241 5.08 6.52 17.26
N SER A 242 4.36 6.46 18.36
CA SER A 242 3.81 5.21 18.92
C SER A 242 2.48 4.84 18.26
N GLY A 243 2.16 3.56 18.25
CA GLY A 243 0.91 3.04 17.71
C GLY A 243 0.30 1.95 18.59
#